data_21f367f630bd92301d74863d9d9dd118
#
_entry.id   21f367f630bd92301d74863d9d9dd118
#
_cell.length_a   1.000
_cell.length_b   1.000
_cell.length_c   1.000
_cell.angle_alpha   90.00
_cell.angle_beta   90.00
_cell.angle_gamma   90.00
#
_symmetry.space_group_name_H-M   'P 1'
#
loop_
_entity.id
_entity.type
_entity.pdbx_description
1 polymer ?
#
loop_
_entity_poly.entity_id
_entity_poly.type
_entity_poly.pdbx_seq_one_letter_code
_entity_poly.pdbx_strand_id
1 'polypeptide(L)'
;MAESETPLLDELEKGPWPSFVTEMKRAAQKKESAKDLIHQLERSYRDKVGYWKHGGIVGVRGYGGGVIGRYSELGDNYPAVAEFHTFRVNMPSGWFYTTDKLRELCDVWDKHGSGLTNMHGATGDIILLGAPTGELQPCFDDLAEIGFDLGGSGSDMRTPSCCVGPGRCEYACIDTLDLLYSITMEFQNELHRPMFPYKTKIKIAGCPNDCVASVARSDISVVGTWRDSIRVDTDAVLEYATNGIDIQAEVIDLCPTGCMTWDAETKALTIDDAECNRCMHCINIMPKALRVGVDKGATILVGGKAPIVQGALLSWVIIPFMKMEPPYDEFKDLVARVWDWWDENGKMRERLGELIGRLGMRAFLKAVDLPPVPQMIRAPRANPYYFWDPEEVRQNG
;
A
#
# COMPACT_ATOMS: atom_id res chain seq x y z
N MET A 1 -5.24 48.06 -2.39
CA MET A 1 -4.69 46.75 -2.02
C MET A 1 -3.91 46.29 -3.23
N ALA A 2 -2.66 45.88 -3.10
CA ALA A 2 -1.93 45.29 -4.21
C ALA A 2 -2.70 44.04 -4.69
N GLU A 3 -2.80 43.91 -6.00
CA GLU A 3 -3.42 42.71 -6.60
C GLU A 3 -2.59 41.50 -6.23
N SER A 4 -3.22 40.40 -5.82
CA SER A 4 -2.49 39.19 -5.42
C SER A 4 -1.77 38.61 -6.63
N GLU A 5 -0.52 38.14 -6.44
CA GLU A 5 0.25 37.46 -7.47
C GLU A 5 -0.29 36.03 -7.75
N THR A 6 -1.14 35.49 -6.85
CA THR A 6 -1.66 34.13 -6.92
C THR A 6 -3.17 34.05 -6.64
N PRO A 7 -4.02 34.76 -7.43
CA PRO A 7 -5.44 34.90 -7.12
C PRO A 7 -6.23 33.58 -7.14
N LEU A 8 -5.87 32.61 -8.02
CA LEU A 8 -6.54 31.32 -8.05
C LEU A 8 -6.19 30.45 -6.85
N LEU A 9 -4.94 30.49 -6.40
CA LEU A 9 -4.54 29.79 -5.18
C LEU A 9 -5.15 30.43 -3.92
N ASP A 10 -5.31 31.75 -3.91
CA ASP A 10 -5.98 32.46 -2.82
C ASP A 10 -7.46 32.02 -2.67
N GLU A 11 -8.13 31.72 -3.79
CA GLU A 11 -9.48 31.14 -3.75
C GLU A 11 -9.49 29.73 -3.14
N LEU A 12 -8.50 28.90 -3.47
CA LEU A 12 -8.36 27.56 -2.88
C LEU A 12 -8.01 27.60 -1.39
N GLU A 13 -7.28 28.64 -0.95
CA GLU A 13 -6.93 28.84 0.45
C GLU A 13 -8.16 29.16 1.33
N LYS A 14 -9.23 29.73 0.75
CA LYS A 14 -10.49 30.00 1.44
C LYS A 14 -11.29 28.74 1.78
N GLY A 15 -10.91 27.58 1.26
CA GLY A 15 -11.53 26.30 1.52
C GLY A 15 -11.35 25.83 2.98
N PRO A 16 -11.96 24.69 3.34
CA PRO A 16 -11.82 24.15 4.67
C PRO A 16 -10.37 23.77 4.97
N TRP A 17 -9.97 23.98 6.20
CA TRP A 17 -8.66 23.56 6.70
C TRP A 17 -8.54 22.01 6.73
N PRO A 18 -7.36 21.44 6.52
CA PRO A 18 -6.10 22.10 6.17
C PRO A 18 -5.98 22.44 4.69
N SER A 19 -5.52 23.65 4.38
CA SER A 19 -5.21 24.05 3.02
C SER A 19 -3.73 23.82 2.68
N PHE A 20 -3.46 23.09 1.59
CA PHE A 20 -2.09 22.92 1.10
C PHE A 20 -1.48 24.25 0.65
N VAL A 21 -2.27 25.19 0.17
CA VAL A 21 -1.83 26.52 -0.27
C VAL A 21 -1.21 27.31 0.89
N THR A 22 -1.84 27.28 2.06
CA THR A 22 -1.31 27.93 3.27
C THR A 22 0.09 27.41 3.62
N GLU A 23 0.27 26.09 3.59
CA GLU A 23 1.57 25.48 3.92
C GLU A 23 2.63 25.76 2.83
N MET A 24 2.25 25.77 1.56
CA MET A 24 3.14 26.17 0.48
C MET A 24 3.57 27.63 0.60
N LYS A 25 2.64 28.56 0.93
CA LYS A 25 2.96 29.97 1.18
C LYS A 25 3.89 30.17 2.38
N ARG A 26 3.74 29.36 3.42
CA ARG A 26 4.68 29.36 4.55
C ARG A 26 6.08 28.92 4.14
N ALA A 27 6.19 27.86 3.34
CA ALA A 27 7.47 27.42 2.79
C ALA A 27 8.08 28.48 1.88
N ALA A 28 7.27 29.17 1.06
CA ALA A 28 7.70 30.24 0.14
C ALA A 28 8.29 31.46 0.87
N GLN A 29 7.95 31.68 2.14
CA GLN A 29 8.57 32.73 2.96
C GLN A 29 10.03 32.43 3.29
N LYS A 30 10.45 31.17 3.21
CA LYS A 30 11.79 30.71 3.61
C LYS A 30 12.63 30.21 2.42
N LYS A 31 11.99 29.72 1.37
CA LYS A 31 12.61 29.00 0.25
C LYS A 31 12.17 29.58 -1.10
N GLU A 32 13.14 30.02 -1.90
CA GLU A 32 12.88 30.54 -3.25
C GLU A 32 12.27 29.47 -4.17
N SER A 33 12.68 28.21 -4.02
CA SER A 33 12.09 27.08 -4.75
C SER A 33 10.58 26.88 -4.45
N ALA A 34 10.17 27.08 -3.20
CA ALA A 34 8.74 27.03 -2.85
C ALA A 34 7.97 28.25 -3.39
N LYS A 35 8.63 29.41 -3.47
CA LYS A 35 8.04 30.62 -4.07
C LYS A 35 7.84 30.47 -5.57
N ASP A 36 8.84 30.04 -6.31
CA ASP A 36 8.73 29.74 -7.74
C ASP A 36 7.70 28.63 -8.00
N LEU A 37 7.64 27.62 -7.13
CA LEU A 37 6.63 26.56 -7.20
C LEU A 37 5.21 27.10 -7.14
N ILE A 38 4.92 28.03 -6.23
CA ILE A 38 3.59 28.65 -6.10
C ILE A 38 3.23 29.43 -7.38
N HIS A 39 4.14 30.20 -7.91
CA HIS A 39 3.89 30.98 -9.13
C HIS A 39 3.69 30.08 -10.35
N GLN A 40 4.47 29.02 -10.49
CA GLN A 40 4.25 28.02 -11.53
C GLN A 40 2.91 27.29 -11.35
N LEU A 41 2.53 26.98 -10.13
CA LEU A 41 1.26 26.32 -9.82
C LEU A 41 0.06 27.23 -10.17
N GLU A 42 0.13 28.52 -9.82
CA GLU A 42 -0.88 29.50 -10.21
C GLU A 42 -1.07 29.54 -11.74
N ARG A 43 0.05 29.56 -12.47
CA ARG A 43 0.03 29.48 -13.91
C ARG A 43 -0.58 28.17 -14.43
N SER A 44 -0.23 27.05 -13.81
CA SER A 44 -0.79 25.73 -14.16
C SER A 44 -2.32 25.69 -13.97
N TYR A 45 -2.84 26.27 -12.89
CA TYR A 45 -4.27 26.38 -12.67
C TYR A 45 -5.00 27.27 -13.70
N ARG A 46 -4.37 28.39 -14.04
CA ARG A 46 -4.89 29.32 -15.07
C ARG A 46 -4.92 28.68 -16.45
N ASP A 47 -3.83 28.08 -16.86
CA ASP A 47 -3.62 27.57 -18.22
C ASP A 47 -4.18 26.13 -18.38
N LYS A 48 -4.57 25.47 -17.27
CA LYS A 48 -5.02 24.06 -17.20
C LYS A 48 -3.97 23.09 -17.75
N VAL A 49 -2.70 23.37 -17.53
CA VAL A 49 -1.52 22.59 -17.98
C VAL A 49 -0.58 22.38 -16.80
N GLY A 50 -0.13 21.14 -16.60
CA GLY A 50 0.93 20.86 -15.65
C GLY A 50 2.30 20.96 -16.33
N TYR A 51 3.05 21.99 -16.05
CA TYR A 51 4.33 22.30 -16.68
C TYR A 51 5.51 21.50 -16.10
N TRP A 52 5.32 20.18 -15.95
CA TRP A 52 6.33 19.29 -15.38
C TRP A 52 6.73 18.18 -16.34
N LYS A 53 8.03 17.98 -16.51
CA LYS A 53 8.61 16.81 -17.19
C LYS A 53 9.10 15.79 -16.18
N HIS A 54 8.78 14.55 -16.46
CA HIS A 54 9.46 13.41 -15.88
C HIS A 54 10.86 13.34 -16.51
N GLY A 55 11.87 13.58 -15.73
CA GLY A 55 13.24 13.43 -16.18
C GLY A 55 13.70 11.99 -16.07
N GLY A 56 14.67 11.60 -16.87
CA GLY A 56 15.27 10.29 -16.90
C GLY A 56 15.83 9.82 -15.54
N ILE A 57 16.83 8.97 -15.56
CA ILE A 57 17.47 8.48 -14.35
C ILE A 57 18.26 9.63 -13.73
N VAL A 58 17.83 10.07 -12.56
CA VAL A 58 18.60 10.86 -11.61
C VAL A 58 18.76 10.00 -10.36
N GLY A 59 19.91 10.03 -9.73
CA GLY A 59 20.18 9.15 -8.60
C GLY A 59 21.37 9.61 -7.77
N VAL A 60 21.65 8.82 -6.76
CA VAL A 60 22.81 8.93 -5.89
C VAL A 60 23.73 7.73 -6.10
N ARG A 61 24.98 7.80 -5.62
CA ARG A 61 25.96 6.72 -5.83
C ARG A 61 25.45 5.39 -5.29
N GLY A 62 25.47 4.36 -6.14
CA GLY A 62 25.03 3.00 -5.81
C GLY A 62 23.54 2.75 -5.98
N TYR A 63 22.71 3.77 -6.24
CA TYR A 63 21.26 3.69 -6.34
C TYR A 63 20.78 4.17 -7.72
N GLY A 64 20.12 3.30 -8.45
CA GLY A 64 19.41 3.64 -9.69
C GLY A 64 17.94 4.01 -9.47
N GLY A 65 17.44 3.88 -8.24
CA GLY A 65 16.11 4.24 -7.79
C GLY A 65 16.12 5.15 -6.56
N GLY A 66 14.94 5.46 -6.01
CA GLY A 66 14.80 6.29 -4.81
C GLY A 66 14.69 7.79 -5.09
N VAL A 67 15.19 8.27 -6.22
CA VAL A 67 15.02 9.66 -6.67
C VAL A 67 14.20 9.69 -7.96
N ILE A 68 13.25 10.60 -8.04
CA ILE A 68 12.43 10.83 -9.23
C ILE A 68 12.83 12.17 -9.84
N GLY A 69 13.38 12.14 -11.06
CA GLY A 69 13.69 13.34 -11.82
C GLY A 69 12.43 14.14 -12.13
N ARG A 70 12.46 15.43 -11.81
CA ARG A 70 11.42 16.40 -12.12
C ARG A 70 12.06 17.67 -12.64
N TYR A 71 11.57 18.15 -13.78
CA TYR A 71 12.03 19.36 -14.43
C TYR A 71 10.84 20.23 -14.79
N SER A 72 10.96 21.54 -14.55
CA SER A 72 9.97 22.49 -15.02
C SER A 72 10.12 22.76 -16.50
N GLU A 73 9.00 22.82 -17.24
CA GLU A 73 8.98 23.34 -18.62
C GLU A 73 9.08 24.87 -18.66
N LEU A 74 8.94 25.52 -17.51
CA LEU A 74 9.01 26.96 -17.32
C LEU A 74 10.24 27.38 -16.53
N GLY A 75 11.34 26.61 -16.61
CA GLY A 75 12.58 26.88 -15.88
C GLY A 75 13.18 28.28 -16.12
N ASP A 76 13.00 28.83 -17.31
CA ASP A 76 13.43 30.21 -17.61
C ASP A 76 12.61 31.27 -16.86
N ASN A 77 11.35 30.99 -16.56
CA ASN A 77 10.48 31.88 -15.81
C ASN A 77 10.58 31.68 -14.29
N TYR A 78 10.85 30.43 -13.88
CA TYR A 78 10.89 29.98 -12.47
C TYR A 78 12.16 29.16 -12.26
N PRO A 79 13.33 29.79 -12.20
CA PRO A 79 14.63 29.08 -12.21
C PRO A 79 14.86 28.22 -10.97
N ALA A 80 14.30 28.57 -9.84
CA ALA A 80 14.45 27.79 -8.60
C ALA A 80 13.68 26.45 -8.60
N VAL A 81 12.82 26.22 -9.59
CA VAL A 81 12.14 24.94 -9.82
C VAL A 81 12.49 24.31 -11.17
N ALA A 82 13.47 24.85 -11.89
CA ALA A 82 13.96 24.26 -13.14
C ALA A 82 14.30 22.76 -12.95
N GLU A 83 14.96 22.45 -11.83
CA GLU A 83 15.18 21.11 -11.29
C GLU A 83 14.48 21.00 -9.94
N PHE A 84 13.55 20.06 -9.80
CA PHE A 84 12.73 19.90 -8.59
C PHE A 84 12.54 18.42 -8.27
N HIS A 85 13.66 17.73 -8.04
CA HIS A 85 13.69 16.28 -7.88
C HIS A 85 13.02 15.83 -6.59
N THR A 86 12.54 14.61 -6.58
CA THR A 86 11.79 14.05 -5.47
C THR A 86 12.54 12.87 -4.88
N PHE A 87 12.87 12.93 -3.59
CA PHE A 87 13.34 11.78 -2.84
C PHE A 87 12.18 10.94 -2.32
N ARG A 88 12.36 9.63 -2.33
CA ARG A 88 11.52 8.68 -1.65
C ARG A 88 12.32 8.10 -0.50
N VAL A 89 11.94 8.42 0.72
CA VAL A 89 12.61 7.93 1.92
C VAL A 89 11.94 6.66 2.39
N ASN A 90 12.74 5.60 2.57
CA ASN A 90 12.26 4.34 3.11
C ASN A 90 11.82 4.53 4.56
N MET A 91 10.76 3.84 4.96
CA MET A 91 10.10 4.01 6.24
C MET A 91 10.33 2.81 7.15
N PRO A 92 10.37 3.01 8.48
CA PRO A 92 10.35 1.89 9.41
C PRO A 92 9.06 1.09 9.28
N SER A 93 9.14 -0.19 9.60
CA SER A 93 7.98 -1.09 9.59
C SER A 93 6.83 -0.51 10.41
N GLY A 94 5.60 -0.58 9.85
CA GLY A 94 4.41 -0.02 10.47
C GLY A 94 4.37 1.51 10.56
N TRP A 95 5.35 2.19 9.98
CA TRP A 95 5.47 3.66 9.96
C TRP A 95 5.60 4.30 11.34
N PHE A 96 6.25 3.59 12.25
CA PHE A 96 6.51 4.11 13.58
C PHE A 96 7.72 5.04 13.60
N TYR A 97 7.49 6.30 13.86
CA TYR A 97 8.50 7.33 14.08
C TYR A 97 8.39 7.91 15.48
N THR A 98 9.52 8.25 16.08
CA THR A 98 9.51 9.25 17.15
C THR A 98 9.38 10.65 16.57
N THR A 99 8.83 11.59 17.34
CA THR A 99 8.76 12.98 16.91
C THR A 99 10.15 13.58 16.70
N ASP A 100 11.15 13.11 17.44
CA ASP A 100 12.53 13.59 17.30
C ASP A 100 13.14 13.10 15.99
N LYS A 101 12.94 11.81 15.62
CA LYS A 101 13.42 11.30 14.34
C LYS A 101 12.76 12.00 13.15
N LEU A 102 11.48 12.38 13.26
CA LEU A 102 10.81 13.19 12.22
C LEU A 102 11.38 14.60 12.13
N ARG A 103 11.79 15.21 13.27
CA ARG A 103 12.46 16.51 13.24
C ARG A 103 13.83 16.44 12.58
N GLU A 104 14.64 15.43 12.93
CA GLU A 104 15.94 15.21 12.26
C GLU A 104 15.78 15.08 10.73
N LEU A 105 14.78 14.33 10.26
CA LEU A 105 14.47 14.25 8.84
C LEU A 105 14.08 15.61 8.23
N CYS A 106 13.27 16.39 8.94
CA CYS A 106 12.88 17.73 8.50
C CYS A 106 14.09 18.67 8.43
N ASP A 107 15.00 18.61 9.40
CA ASP A 107 16.20 19.45 9.44
C ASP A 107 17.13 19.16 8.24
N VAL A 108 17.33 17.87 7.90
CA VAL A 108 18.06 17.49 6.68
C VAL A 108 17.36 18.05 5.44
N TRP A 109 16.02 17.91 5.39
CA TRP A 109 15.27 18.37 4.23
C TRP A 109 15.23 19.89 4.11
N ASP A 110 15.16 20.60 5.20
CA ASP A 110 15.27 22.07 5.25
C ASP A 110 16.65 22.56 4.75
N LYS A 111 17.71 21.77 4.92
CA LYS A 111 19.04 22.08 4.42
C LYS A 111 19.15 21.94 2.90
N HIS A 112 18.63 20.83 2.33
CA HIS A 112 18.90 20.41 0.94
C HIS A 112 17.77 20.67 -0.05
N GLY A 113 16.56 20.92 0.42
CA GLY A 113 15.37 21.00 -0.43
C GLY A 113 14.44 22.16 -0.14
N SER A 114 13.24 22.03 -0.67
CA SER A 114 12.20 23.07 -0.57
C SER A 114 11.54 23.17 0.81
N GLY A 115 11.79 22.25 1.73
CA GLY A 115 11.06 22.10 2.99
C GLY A 115 9.67 21.45 2.84
N LEU A 116 9.21 21.16 1.64
CA LEU A 116 7.91 20.51 1.39
C LEU A 116 8.02 18.99 1.44
N THR A 117 7.11 18.35 2.15
CA THR A 117 7.02 16.90 2.28
C THR A 117 5.62 16.39 1.92
N ASN A 118 5.52 15.12 1.54
CA ASN A 118 4.27 14.44 1.26
C ASN A 118 4.30 13.02 1.80
N MET A 119 3.23 12.60 2.48
CA MET A 119 3.07 11.23 2.95
C MET A 119 2.43 10.40 1.84
N HIS A 120 3.19 9.53 1.18
CA HIS A 120 2.74 8.77 0.03
C HIS A 120 2.14 7.41 0.44
N GLY A 121 0.84 7.41 0.77
CA GLY A 121 0.14 6.22 1.27
C GLY A 121 0.12 4.99 0.35
N ALA A 122 0.32 5.17 -0.97
CA ALA A 122 0.30 4.05 -1.93
C ALA A 122 1.52 3.14 -1.84
N THR A 123 2.65 3.62 -1.32
CA THR A 123 3.91 2.87 -1.14
C THR A 123 4.50 3.04 0.25
N GLY A 124 3.87 3.85 1.09
CA GLY A 124 4.33 4.06 2.46
C GLY A 124 5.58 4.92 2.59
N ASP A 125 6.05 5.60 1.55
CA ASP A 125 7.21 6.47 1.63
C ASP A 125 6.89 7.85 2.21
N ILE A 126 7.86 8.47 2.87
CA ILE A 126 7.90 9.93 2.95
C ILE A 126 8.53 10.45 1.67
N ILE A 127 7.84 11.38 1.04
CA ILE A 127 8.29 12.03 -0.18
C ILE A 127 8.81 13.42 0.17
N LEU A 128 10.08 13.66 -0.14
CA LEU A 128 10.72 14.95 0.00
C LEU A 128 10.70 15.64 -1.38
N LEU A 129 9.99 16.76 -1.49
CA LEU A 129 9.68 17.41 -2.76
C LEU A 129 10.61 18.59 -3.03
N GLY A 130 11.42 18.50 -4.09
CA GLY A 130 12.13 19.64 -4.64
C GLY A 130 13.54 19.85 -4.13
N ALA A 131 14.48 19.01 -4.60
CA ALA A 131 15.91 19.26 -4.54
C ALA A 131 16.48 19.49 -5.95
N PRO A 132 17.45 20.39 -6.16
CA PRO A 132 18.20 20.47 -7.40
C PRO A 132 19.21 19.32 -7.49
N THR A 133 19.69 19.01 -8.69
CA THR A 133 20.62 17.90 -8.95
C THR A 133 21.88 17.96 -8.07
N GLY A 134 22.42 19.16 -7.84
CA GLY A 134 23.63 19.33 -7.02
C GLY A 134 23.48 18.93 -5.53
N GLU A 135 22.24 18.93 -5.02
CA GLU A 135 21.94 18.60 -3.63
C GLU A 135 21.59 17.11 -3.43
N LEU A 136 21.49 16.29 -4.49
CA LEU A 136 21.05 14.92 -4.38
C LEU A 136 22.00 14.07 -3.53
N GLN A 137 23.29 14.06 -3.87
CA GLN A 137 24.26 13.27 -3.11
C GLN A 137 24.46 13.80 -1.69
N PRO A 138 24.65 15.11 -1.45
CA PRO A 138 24.74 15.65 -0.09
C PRO A 138 23.52 15.32 0.78
N CYS A 139 22.31 15.42 0.22
CA CYS A 139 21.09 15.07 0.94
C CYS A 139 21.04 13.58 1.30
N PHE A 140 21.43 12.70 0.39
CA PHE A 140 21.49 11.27 0.66
C PHE A 140 22.52 10.93 1.74
N ASP A 141 23.69 11.57 1.71
CA ASP A 141 24.74 11.36 2.70
C ASP A 141 24.26 11.77 4.09
N ASP A 142 23.63 12.94 4.24
CA ASP A 142 23.05 13.41 5.50
C ASP A 142 21.88 12.51 5.97
N LEU A 143 21.02 12.04 5.06
CA LEU A 143 19.95 11.07 5.39
C LEU A 143 20.52 9.76 5.93
N ALA A 144 21.56 9.23 5.28
CA ALA A 144 22.23 7.99 5.70
C ALA A 144 22.89 8.17 7.07
N GLU A 145 23.50 9.33 7.35
CA GLU A 145 24.13 9.64 8.65
C GLU A 145 23.12 9.59 9.81
N ILE A 146 21.89 10.03 9.57
CA ILE A 146 20.81 9.93 10.57
C ILE A 146 20.03 8.61 10.51
N GLY A 147 20.48 7.62 9.71
CA GLY A 147 19.95 6.28 9.68
C GLY A 147 18.75 6.07 8.75
N PHE A 148 18.51 6.97 7.80
CA PHE A 148 17.52 6.77 6.74
C PHE A 148 18.16 6.23 5.45
N ASP A 149 17.37 5.49 4.69
CA ASP A 149 17.70 5.01 3.37
C ASP A 149 16.62 5.43 2.36
N LEU A 150 16.90 5.25 1.07
CA LEU A 150 15.93 5.54 0.02
C LEU A 150 14.97 4.37 -0.18
N GLY A 151 13.73 4.70 -0.54
CA GLY A 151 12.74 3.74 -1.02
C GLY A 151 12.85 3.51 -2.53
N GLY A 152 12.05 2.57 -3.06
CA GLY A 152 12.06 2.24 -4.48
C GLY A 152 11.33 3.24 -5.36
N SER A 153 11.86 3.47 -6.57
CA SER A 153 11.24 4.29 -7.61
C SER A 153 11.50 3.72 -9.01
N GLY A 154 10.72 4.12 -10.00
CA GLY A 154 10.94 3.62 -11.37
C GLY A 154 10.48 2.17 -11.57
N SER A 155 11.31 1.36 -12.23
CA SER A 155 11.08 -0.06 -12.52
C SER A 155 11.71 -0.96 -11.46
N ASP A 156 11.52 -0.60 -10.20
CA ASP A 156 12.03 -1.27 -9.01
C ASP A 156 10.91 -1.91 -8.20
N MET A 157 11.31 -2.70 -7.20
CA MET A 157 10.44 -2.94 -6.06
C MET A 157 10.15 -1.59 -5.38
N ARG A 158 8.90 -1.25 -5.24
CA ARG A 158 8.49 -0.09 -4.43
C ARG A 158 8.67 -0.42 -2.97
N THR A 159 8.96 0.59 -2.17
CA THR A 159 9.03 0.41 -0.72
C THR A 159 7.86 -0.46 -0.26
N PRO A 160 8.11 -1.63 0.31
CA PRO A 160 7.07 -2.47 0.86
C PRO A 160 6.33 -1.71 1.97
N SER A 161 5.05 -2.01 2.14
CA SER A 161 4.27 -1.36 3.20
C SER A 161 3.39 -2.35 3.94
N CYS A 162 3.23 -2.12 5.24
CA CYS A 162 2.38 -2.95 6.09
C CYS A 162 1.46 -2.09 6.95
N CYS A 163 0.42 -2.70 7.51
CA CYS A 163 -0.34 -2.09 8.59
C CYS A 163 0.42 -2.19 9.93
N VAL A 164 -0.09 -1.52 10.97
CA VAL A 164 0.53 -1.49 12.30
C VAL A 164 0.65 -2.87 12.96
N GLY A 165 -0.08 -3.88 12.47
CA GLY A 165 0.00 -5.27 12.91
C GLY A 165 -0.04 -5.45 14.42
N PRO A 166 0.77 -6.38 14.97
CA PRO A 166 0.77 -6.69 16.40
C PRO A 166 1.27 -5.53 17.26
N GLY A 167 1.91 -4.51 16.67
CA GLY A 167 2.35 -3.33 17.42
C GLY A 167 1.21 -2.52 18.03
N ARG A 168 -0.01 -2.58 17.46
CA ARG A 168 -1.17 -1.81 17.93
C ARG A 168 -2.54 -2.44 17.60
N CYS A 169 -2.63 -3.62 17.02
CA CYS A 169 -3.90 -4.16 16.52
C CYS A 169 -4.19 -5.57 17.07
N GLU A 170 -5.30 -5.71 17.77
CA GLU A 170 -5.79 -6.98 18.34
C GLU A 170 -6.23 -8.01 17.29
N TYR A 171 -6.48 -7.57 16.04
CA TYR A 171 -6.92 -8.45 14.95
C TYR A 171 -5.75 -9.07 14.17
N ALA A 172 -4.52 -8.70 14.48
CA ALA A 172 -3.36 -9.19 13.73
C ALA A 172 -3.25 -10.72 13.79
N CYS A 173 -3.22 -11.34 12.62
CA CYS A 173 -3.02 -12.77 12.43
C CYS A 173 -1.56 -13.12 12.17
N ILE A 174 -0.75 -12.17 11.73
CA ILE A 174 0.68 -12.32 11.43
C ILE A 174 1.47 -11.13 11.98
N ASP A 175 2.76 -11.31 12.16
CA ASP A 175 3.67 -10.20 12.44
C ASP A 175 4.03 -9.46 11.15
N THR A 176 3.27 -8.39 10.89
CA THR A 176 3.47 -7.56 9.70
C THR A 176 4.75 -6.74 9.75
N LEU A 177 5.23 -6.42 10.95
CA LEU A 177 6.37 -5.55 11.17
C LEU A 177 7.67 -6.29 10.89
N ASP A 178 7.82 -7.48 11.46
CA ASP A 178 8.98 -8.34 11.25
C ASP A 178 9.04 -8.85 9.80
N LEU A 179 7.91 -9.29 9.24
CA LEU A 179 7.83 -9.70 7.83
C LEU A 179 8.23 -8.59 6.88
N LEU A 180 7.75 -7.34 7.10
CA LEU A 180 8.13 -6.22 6.26
C LEU A 180 9.63 -5.92 6.33
N TYR A 181 10.17 -5.90 7.54
CA TYR A 181 11.60 -5.70 7.75
C TYR A 181 12.42 -6.78 7.04
N SER A 182 12.05 -8.04 7.22
CA SER A 182 12.72 -9.19 6.61
C SER A 182 12.75 -9.11 5.08
N ILE A 183 11.61 -8.75 4.45
CA ILE A 183 11.51 -8.56 2.99
C ILE A 183 12.34 -7.36 2.52
N THR A 184 12.28 -6.25 3.25
CA THR A 184 13.04 -5.05 2.89
C THR A 184 14.54 -5.33 2.91
N MET A 185 15.00 -6.06 3.91
CA MET A 185 16.43 -6.42 4.03
C MET A 185 16.87 -7.46 3.01
N GLU A 186 16.03 -8.41 2.65
CA GLU A 186 16.31 -9.43 1.64
C GLU A 186 16.49 -8.83 0.25
N PHE A 187 15.57 -7.95 -0.15
CA PHE A 187 15.43 -7.48 -1.52
C PHE A 187 15.97 -6.05 -1.74
N GLN A 188 17.14 -5.75 -1.18
CA GLN A 188 17.79 -4.43 -1.30
C GLN A 188 18.19 -4.09 -2.74
N ASN A 189 18.58 -5.08 -3.55
CA ASN A 189 18.93 -4.85 -4.95
C ASN A 189 17.67 -4.45 -5.76
N GLU A 190 16.59 -5.16 -5.54
CA GLU A 190 15.30 -4.95 -6.20
C GLU A 190 14.64 -3.63 -5.76
N LEU A 191 14.99 -3.15 -4.57
CA LEU A 191 14.53 -1.86 -4.04
C LEU A 191 15.31 -0.68 -4.63
N HIS A 192 16.61 -0.83 -4.85
CA HIS A 192 17.50 0.30 -5.18
C HIS A 192 18.02 0.31 -6.62
N ARG A 193 17.84 -0.78 -7.36
CA ARG A 193 18.34 -0.90 -8.75
C ARG A 193 17.23 -1.29 -9.69
N PRO A 194 16.94 -0.47 -10.71
CA PRO A 194 15.92 -0.80 -11.72
C PRO A 194 16.26 -2.09 -12.45
N MET A 195 15.41 -3.11 -12.31
CA MET A 195 15.65 -4.43 -12.88
C MET A 195 14.39 -5.11 -13.44
N PHE A 196 13.21 -4.55 -13.22
CA PHE A 196 11.95 -5.14 -13.63
C PHE A 196 11.37 -4.51 -14.90
N PRO A 197 10.46 -5.19 -15.62
CA PRO A 197 9.72 -4.60 -16.73
C PRO A 197 8.96 -3.33 -16.35
N TYR A 198 8.52 -3.25 -15.11
CA TYR A 198 7.89 -2.07 -14.50
C TYR A 198 8.01 -2.12 -12.97
N LYS A 199 7.29 -1.24 -12.27
CA LYS A 199 7.24 -1.23 -10.80
C LYS A 199 6.52 -2.45 -10.25
N THR A 200 7.03 -3.02 -9.17
CA THR A 200 6.35 -4.03 -8.37
C THR A 200 6.08 -3.52 -6.96
N LYS A 201 5.01 -4.01 -6.33
CA LYS A 201 4.61 -3.59 -4.98
C LYS A 201 4.27 -4.80 -4.13
N ILE A 202 4.78 -4.82 -2.91
CA ILE A 202 4.39 -5.77 -1.87
C ILE A 202 3.67 -4.99 -0.77
N LYS A 203 2.49 -5.47 -0.36
CA LYS A 203 1.75 -4.91 0.76
C LYS A 203 1.29 -6.00 1.70
N ILE A 204 1.40 -5.73 3.00
CA ILE A 204 1.17 -6.69 4.07
C ILE A 204 0.07 -6.15 5.00
N ALA A 205 -1.09 -6.79 4.96
CA ALA A 205 -2.19 -6.54 5.89
C ALA A 205 -2.20 -7.62 6.97
N GLY A 206 -2.29 -7.24 8.22
CA GLY A 206 -2.29 -8.17 9.36
C GLY A 206 -3.56 -8.99 9.53
N CYS A 207 -4.66 -8.61 8.87
CA CYS A 207 -5.95 -9.30 8.90
C CYS A 207 -6.80 -8.93 7.67
N PRO A 208 -7.97 -9.60 7.45
CA PRO A 208 -8.84 -9.35 6.31
C PRO A 208 -9.46 -7.94 6.23
N ASN A 209 -9.35 -7.09 7.24
CA ASN A 209 -9.73 -5.68 7.12
C ASN A 209 -8.89 -4.90 6.10
N ASP A 210 -7.75 -5.42 5.70
CA ASP A 210 -6.85 -4.89 4.64
C ASP A 210 -6.64 -3.38 4.71
N CYS A 211 -6.25 -2.86 5.86
CA CYS A 211 -6.06 -1.42 6.12
C CYS A 211 -5.07 -0.72 5.18
N VAL A 212 -4.21 -1.47 4.48
CA VAL A 212 -3.26 -0.95 3.50
C VAL A 212 -3.73 -1.11 2.05
N ALA A 213 -4.95 -1.59 1.85
CA ALA A 213 -5.55 -1.85 0.54
C ALA A 213 -4.64 -2.73 -0.35
N SER A 214 -4.11 -3.81 0.20
CA SER A 214 -3.17 -4.69 -0.48
C SER A 214 -3.80 -5.36 -1.69
N VAL A 215 -5.01 -5.90 -1.54
CA VAL A 215 -5.75 -6.63 -2.59
C VAL A 215 -5.95 -5.82 -3.87
N ALA A 216 -6.16 -4.50 -3.74
CA ALA A 216 -6.42 -3.62 -4.88
C ALA A 216 -5.19 -2.82 -5.35
N ARG A 217 -4.09 -2.82 -4.60
CA ARG A 217 -2.99 -1.88 -4.86
C ARG A 217 -1.61 -2.49 -4.96
N SER A 218 -1.45 -3.79 -4.74
CA SER A 218 -0.14 -4.44 -4.83
C SER A 218 -0.10 -5.59 -5.82
N ASP A 219 1.09 -5.80 -6.39
CA ASP A 219 1.36 -6.91 -7.30
C ASP A 219 1.43 -8.23 -6.55
N ILE A 220 1.94 -8.17 -5.31
CA ILE A 220 1.94 -9.27 -4.35
C ILE A 220 1.32 -8.75 -3.06
N SER A 221 0.25 -9.41 -2.62
CA SER A 221 -0.53 -9.06 -1.43
C SER A 221 -0.41 -10.17 -0.40
N VAL A 222 -0.09 -9.80 0.82
CA VAL A 222 -0.14 -10.69 1.99
C VAL A 222 -1.26 -10.20 2.88
N VAL A 223 -2.24 -11.07 3.16
CA VAL A 223 -3.37 -10.71 4.00
C VAL A 223 -3.49 -11.74 5.11
N GLY A 224 -3.23 -11.33 6.32
CA GLY A 224 -3.36 -12.19 7.50
C GLY A 224 -4.76 -12.79 7.60
N THR A 225 -4.84 -14.07 7.95
CA THR A 225 -6.08 -14.83 8.08
C THR A 225 -5.91 -15.95 9.11
N TRP A 226 -6.97 -16.73 9.32
CA TRP A 226 -6.95 -17.94 10.14
C TRP A 226 -7.65 -19.08 9.41
N ARG A 227 -7.36 -20.30 9.78
CA ARG A 227 -7.90 -21.49 9.10
C ARG A 227 -8.99 -22.20 9.92
N ASP A 228 -8.87 -22.16 11.23
CA ASP A 228 -9.83 -22.75 12.17
C ASP A 228 -11.05 -21.85 12.42
N SER A 229 -11.84 -22.20 13.42
CA SER A 229 -13.10 -21.53 13.76
C SER A 229 -12.92 -20.14 14.39
N ILE A 230 -13.88 -19.25 14.14
CA ILE A 230 -14.02 -18.02 14.92
C ILE A 230 -14.23 -18.39 16.40
N ARG A 231 -13.48 -17.77 17.29
CA ARG A 231 -13.66 -17.95 18.74
C ARG A 231 -14.84 -17.12 19.22
N VAL A 232 -15.75 -17.74 19.92
CA VAL A 232 -16.97 -17.12 20.45
C VAL A 232 -16.94 -17.12 21.96
N ASP A 233 -17.12 -15.96 22.57
CA ASP A 233 -17.43 -15.79 23.99
C ASP A 233 -18.95 -15.58 24.12
N THR A 234 -19.65 -16.61 24.53
CA THR A 234 -21.11 -16.62 24.60
C THR A 234 -21.65 -15.60 25.60
N ASP A 235 -20.98 -15.38 26.71
CA ASP A 235 -21.42 -14.43 27.73
C ASP A 235 -21.30 -13.00 27.21
N ALA A 236 -20.20 -12.71 26.49
CA ALA A 236 -20.01 -11.42 25.82
C ALA A 236 -21.01 -11.19 24.67
N VAL A 237 -21.42 -12.23 23.92
CA VAL A 237 -22.51 -12.12 22.93
C VAL A 237 -23.81 -11.70 23.61
N LEU A 238 -24.14 -12.31 24.73
CA LEU A 238 -25.34 -11.94 25.50
C LEU A 238 -25.28 -10.51 26.05
N GLU A 239 -24.10 -10.07 26.46
CA GLU A 239 -23.89 -8.69 26.88
C GLU A 239 -24.18 -7.71 25.75
N TYR A 240 -23.70 -7.98 24.51
CA TYR A 240 -23.99 -7.17 23.34
C TYR A 240 -25.48 -7.10 23.02
N ALA A 241 -26.20 -8.24 23.04
CA ALA A 241 -27.63 -8.30 22.82
C ALA A 241 -28.42 -7.50 23.87
N THR A 242 -27.98 -7.56 25.15
CA THR A 242 -28.61 -6.83 26.25
C THR A 242 -28.36 -5.32 26.17
N ASN A 243 -27.20 -4.92 25.67
CA ASN A 243 -26.78 -3.51 25.56
C ASN A 243 -27.24 -2.82 24.27
N GLY A 244 -28.15 -3.43 23.51
CA GLY A 244 -28.87 -2.78 22.42
C GLY A 244 -28.37 -3.12 21.01
N ILE A 245 -27.46 -4.07 20.84
CA ILE A 245 -27.14 -4.63 19.52
C ILE A 245 -28.23 -5.62 19.12
N ASP A 246 -28.86 -5.38 17.97
CA ASP A 246 -29.75 -6.36 17.34
C ASP A 246 -28.89 -7.40 16.61
N ILE A 247 -28.61 -8.51 17.27
CA ILE A 247 -27.75 -9.58 16.72
C ILE A 247 -28.26 -10.07 15.37
N GLN A 248 -29.60 -10.17 15.19
CA GLN A 248 -30.17 -10.62 13.93
C GLN A 248 -29.92 -9.58 12.82
N ALA A 249 -30.33 -8.33 13.04
CA ALA A 249 -30.28 -7.32 11.99
C ALA A 249 -28.87 -6.78 11.70
N GLU A 250 -28.02 -6.63 12.75
CA GLU A 250 -26.70 -5.98 12.59
C GLU A 250 -25.57 -6.97 12.33
N VAL A 251 -25.75 -8.26 12.65
CA VAL A 251 -24.68 -9.26 12.47
C VAL A 251 -25.10 -10.36 11.50
N ILE A 252 -26.23 -11.03 11.73
CA ILE A 252 -26.63 -12.20 10.95
C ILE A 252 -27.06 -11.82 9.55
N ASP A 253 -28.00 -10.88 9.43
CA ASP A 253 -28.58 -10.45 8.13
C ASP A 253 -27.53 -9.76 7.23
N LEU A 254 -26.45 -9.26 7.83
CA LEU A 254 -25.35 -8.63 7.12
C LEU A 254 -24.18 -9.59 6.84
N CYS A 255 -24.29 -10.87 7.22
CA CYS A 255 -23.28 -11.86 6.88
C CYS A 255 -23.30 -12.15 5.37
N PRO A 256 -22.21 -11.86 4.62
CA PRO A 256 -22.23 -11.95 3.16
C PRO A 256 -22.39 -13.38 2.62
N THR A 257 -22.13 -14.39 3.44
CA THR A 257 -22.30 -15.81 3.07
C THR A 257 -23.47 -16.49 3.79
N GLY A 258 -24.13 -15.78 4.71
CA GLY A 258 -25.22 -16.35 5.51
C GLY A 258 -24.78 -17.51 6.42
N CYS A 259 -23.50 -17.58 6.76
CA CYS A 259 -22.94 -18.69 7.55
C CYS A 259 -23.25 -18.63 9.05
N MET A 260 -24.04 -17.66 9.50
CA MET A 260 -24.34 -17.45 10.91
C MET A 260 -25.83 -17.55 11.19
N THR A 261 -26.19 -18.08 12.37
CA THR A 261 -27.57 -18.12 12.86
C THR A 261 -27.63 -17.67 14.31
N TRP A 262 -28.72 -16.98 14.64
CA TRP A 262 -29.03 -16.54 16.01
C TRP A 262 -30.36 -17.10 16.44
N ASP A 263 -30.35 -17.83 17.55
CA ASP A 263 -31.56 -18.28 18.22
C ASP A 263 -31.88 -17.34 19.40
N ALA A 264 -32.94 -16.54 19.25
CA ALA A 264 -33.33 -15.55 20.22
C ALA A 264 -33.92 -16.16 21.52
N GLU A 265 -34.45 -17.39 21.45
CA GLU A 265 -35.03 -18.10 22.63
C GLU A 265 -33.93 -18.71 23.49
N THR A 266 -33.02 -19.45 22.85
CA THR A 266 -31.88 -20.09 23.53
C THR A 266 -30.69 -19.15 23.67
N LYS A 267 -30.72 -18.00 23.00
CA LYS A 267 -29.65 -16.99 22.93
C LYS A 267 -28.33 -17.61 22.45
N ALA A 268 -28.41 -18.49 21.48
CA ALA A 268 -27.27 -19.18 20.90
C ALA A 268 -26.88 -18.61 19.57
N LEU A 269 -25.60 -18.25 19.42
CA LEU A 269 -24.96 -17.88 18.15
C LEU A 269 -24.22 -19.10 17.58
N THR A 270 -24.57 -19.49 16.37
CA THR A 270 -23.89 -20.58 15.64
C THR A 270 -23.24 -20.06 14.39
N ILE A 271 -22.04 -20.55 14.08
CA ILE A 271 -21.26 -20.17 12.88
C ILE A 271 -20.87 -21.43 12.13
N ASP A 272 -21.22 -21.49 10.85
CA ASP A 272 -20.68 -22.49 9.92
C ASP A 272 -19.34 -21.97 9.38
N ASP A 273 -18.25 -22.44 9.95
CA ASP A 273 -16.89 -22.00 9.58
C ASP A 273 -16.48 -22.45 8.17
N ALA A 274 -17.12 -23.49 7.61
CA ALA A 274 -16.86 -23.94 6.25
C ALA A 274 -17.35 -22.92 5.21
N GLU A 275 -18.49 -22.29 5.50
CA GLU A 275 -19.09 -21.25 4.65
C GLU A 275 -18.58 -19.83 4.98
N CYS A 276 -17.84 -19.68 6.07
CA CYS A 276 -17.31 -18.38 6.49
C CYS A 276 -16.21 -17.87 5.54
N ASN A 277 -16.44 -16.72 4.91
CA ASN A 277 -15.46 -16.06 4.04
C ASN A 277 -14.46 -15.17 4.78
N ARG A 278 -14.49 -15.15 6.10
CA ARG A 278 -13.58 -14.40 6.98
C ARG A 278 -13.56 -12.89 6.77
N CYS A 279 -14.69 -12.30 6.36
CA CYS A 279 -14.79 -10.86 6.07
C CYS A 279 -14.61 -9.95 7.30
N MET A 280 -14.57 -10.48 8.51
CA MET A 280 -14.42 -9.74 9.78
C MET A 280 -15.63 -8.89 10.19
N HIS A 281 -16.72 -8.85 9.44
CA HIS A 281 -17.88 -8.00 9.76
C HIS A 281 -18.39 -8.24 11.19
N CYS A 282 -18.71 -9.50 11.52
CA CYS A 282 -19.21 -9.89 12.85
C CYS A 282 -18.20 -9.58 13.98
N ILE A 283 -16.91 -9.83 13.73
CA ILE A 283 -15.83 -9.54 14.69
C ILE A 283 -15.70 -8.02 14.92
N ASN A 284 -15.84 -7.20 13.86
CA ASN A 284 -15.76 -5.76 13.98
C ASN A 284 -16.95 -5.16 14.76
N ILE A 285 -18.14 -5.75 14.67
CA ILE A 285 -19.31 -5.31 15.45
C ILE A 285 -19.23 -5.76 16.90
N MET A 286 -18.82 -7.01 17.13
CA MET A 286 -18.75 -7.61 18.48
C MET A 286 -17.31 -7.97 18.87
N PRO A 287 -16.37 -7.00 18.94
CA PRO A 287 -14.95 -7.28 19.12
C PRO A 287 -14.59 -7.87 20.49
N LYS A 288 -15.45 -7.78 21.49
CA LYS A 288 -15.24 -8.46 22.78
C LYS A 288 -15.72 -9.91 22.76
N ALA A 289 -16.79 -10.20 22.00
CA ALA A 289 -17.43 -11.50 21.94
C ALA A 289 -16.83 -12.43 20.88
N LEU A 290 -16.39 -11.87 19.73
CA LEU A 290 -15.86 -12.65 18.61
C LEU A 290 -14.39 -12.32 18.35
N ARG A 291 -13.59 -13.36 18.12
CA ARG A 291 -12.17 -13.25 17.84
C ARG A 291 -11.78 -14.14 16.66
N VAL A 292 -10.75 -13.72 15.94
CA VAL A 292 -10.10 -14.57 14.94
C VAL A 292 -9.65 -15.91 15.55
N GLY A 293 -9.59 -16.95 14.75
CA GLY A 293 -9.12 -18.28 15.17
C GLY A 293 -7.70 -18.28 15.72
N VAL A 294 -7.22 -19.44 16.14
CA VAL A 294 -5.88 -19.63 16.71
C VAL A 294 -4.87 -20.13 15.68
N ASP A 295 -5.32 -20.87 14.66
CA ASP A 295 -4.47 -21.33 13.56
C ASP A 295 -4.28 -20.22 12.52
N LYS A 296 -3.40 -19.29 12.84
CA LYS A 296 -3.14 -18.07 12.11
C LYS A 296 -2.07 -18.22 11.03
N GLY A 297 -2.20 -17.45 9.96
CA GLY A 297 -1.28 -17.37 8.84
C GLY A 297 -1.70 -16.25 7.89
N ALA A 298 -1.40 -16.37 6.61
CA ALA A 298 -1.80 -15.39 5.60
C ALA A 298 -2.32 -16.05 4.32
N THR A 299 -3.21 -15.36 3.63
CA THR A 299 -3.55 -15.60 2.23
C THR A 299 -2.58 -14.79 1.36
N ILE A 300 -2.02 -15.44 0.34
CA ILE A 300 -1.16 -14.78 -0.65
C ILE A 300 -1.95 -14.58 -1.94
N LEU A 301 -1.94 -13.35 -2.42
CA LEU A 301 -2.63 -12.96 -3.64
C LEU A 301 -1.67 -12.21 -4.57
N VAL A 302 -1.93 -12.28 -5.88
CA VAL A 302 -1.11 -11.61 -6.89
C VAL A 302 -1.93 -10.86 -7.93
N GLY A 303 -1.33 -9.85 -8.55
CA GLY A 303 -1.84 -9.20 -9.75
C GLY A 303 -2.71 -7.97 -9.53
N GLY A 304 -2.85 -7.49 -8.28
CA GLY A 304 -3.59 -6.26 -8.01
C GLY A 304 -2.89 -5.02 -8.56
N LYS A 305 -3.67 -4.10 -9.09
CA LYS A 305 -3.20 -2.77 -9.48
C LYS A 305 -4.32 -1.73 -9.44
N ALA A 306 -4.00 -0.55 -8.96
CA ALA A 306 -4.89 0.61 -9.12
C ALA A 306 -4.90 1.07 -10.59
N PRO A 307 -5.98 1.72 -11.06
CA PRO A 307 -6.11 2.14 -12.44
C PRO A 307 -5.02 3.17 -12.79
N ILE A 308 -4.25 2.88 -13.85
CA ILE A 308 -3.35 3.86 -14.46
C ILE A 308 -3.78 4.11 -15.89
N VAL A 309 -3.75 3.09 -16.76
CA VAL A 309 -4.08 3.22 -18.17
C VAL A 309 -5.20 2.25 -18.58
N GLN A 310 -5.19 1.03 -18.09
CA GLN A 310 -6.11 -0.05 -18.49
C GLN A 310 -7.13 -0.45 -17.42
N GLY A 311 -7.32 0.38 -16.39
CA GLY A 311 -8.24 0.10 -15.29
C GLY A 311 -7.61 -0.67 -14.12
N ALA A 312 -8.41 -0.88 -13.08
CA ALA A 312 -8.03 -1.58 -11.87
C ALA A 312 -8.10 -3.10 -12.05
N LEU A 313 -7.19 -3.81 -11.38
CA LEU A 313 -7.26 -5.25 -11.19
C LEU A 313 -7.25 -5.54 -9.69
N LEU A 314 -8.14 -6.42 -9.24
CA LEU A 314 -8.04 -7.03 -7.92
C LEU A 314 -7.11 -8.25 -8.00
N SER A 315 -6.38 -8.49 -6.92
CA SER A 315 -5.49 -9.63 -6.82
C SER A 315 -6.24 -10.96 -6.85
N TRP A 316 -5.63 -11.98 -7.46
CA TRP A 316 -6.09 -13.37 -7.39
C TRP A 316 -5.44 -14.09 -6.20
N VAL A 317 -6.22 -14.89 -5.48
CA VAL A 317 -5.67 -15.80 -4.46
C VAL A 317 -4.85 -16.88 -5.14
N ILE A 318 -3.59 -17.02 -4.76
CA ILE A 318 -2.70 -18.10 -5.23
C ILE A 318 -2.39 -19.12 -4.15
N ILE A 319 -2.32 -18.69 -2.90
CA ILE A 319 -2.19 -19.57 -1.73
C ILE A 319 -3.24 -19.13 -0.70
N PRO A 320 -4.28 -19.95 -0.45
CA PRO A 320 -5.33 -19.61 0.50
C PRO A 320 -4.84 -19.44 1.93
N PHE A 321 -3.85 -20.26 2.33
CA PHE A 321 -3.27 -20.22 3.66
C PHE A 321 -1.80 -20.63 3.64
N MET A 322 -0.94 -19.75 4.12
CA MET A 322 0.49 -19.97 4.34
C MET A 322 0.83 -19.59 5.77
N LYS A 323 1.63 -20.42 6.46
CA LYS A 323 2.20 -20.03 7.74
C LYS A 323 3.22 -18.93 7.52
N MET A 324 3.17 -17.90 8.35
CA MET A 324 4.06 -16.73 8.23
C MET A 324 4.92 -16.66 9.50
N GLU A 325 5.99 -17.44 9.50
CA GLU A 325 6.95 -17.55 10.61
C GLU A 325 8.35 -17.21 10.13
N PRO A 326 9.16 -16.49 10.94
CA PRO A 326 10.53 -16.23 10.59
C PRO A 326 11.31 -17.52 10.32
N PRO A 327 12.25 -17.54 9.35
CA PRO A 327 12.77 -16.42 8.56
C PRO A 327 11.98 -16.11 7.27
N TYR A 328 10.75 -16.64 7.09
CA TYR A 328 9.84 -16.42 5.95
C TYR A 328 10.36 -16.96 4.60
N ASP A 329 11.18 -17.95 4.59
CA ASP A 329 11.87 -18.44 3.38
C ASP A 329 10.88 -18.91 2.31
N GLU A 330 9.82 -19.63 2.69
CA GLU A 330 8.78 -20.07 1.75
C GLU A 330 8.14 -18.88 1.00
N PHE A 331 7.87 -17.78 1.70
CA PHE A 331 7.31 -16.59 1.09
C PHE A 331 8.34 -15.85 0.23
N LYS A 332 9.58 -15.69 0.68
CA LYS A 332 10.67 -15.07 -0.08
C LYS A 332 10.98 -15.83 -1.37
N ASP A 333 11.06 -17.15 -1.30
CA ASP A 333 11.26 -18.03 -2.46
C ASP A 333 10.11 -17.90 -3.47
N LEU A 334 8.88 -17.79 -2.98
CA LEU A 334 7.72 -17.53 -3.84
C LEU A 334 7.84 -16.17 -4.55
N VAL A 335 8.21 -15.13 -3.81
CA VAL A 335 8.40 -13.78 -4.37
C VAL A 335 9.47 -13.80 -5.47
N ALA A 336 10.59 -14.46 -5.24
CA ALA A 336 11.67 -14.60 -6.22
C ALA A 336 11.16 -15.31 -7.50
N ARG A 337 10.50 -16.47 -7.38
CA ARG A 337 9.94 -17.19 -8.55
C ARG A 337 8.91 -16.38 -9.33
N VAL A 338 8.09 -15.58 -8.64
CA VAL A 338 7.11 -14.67 -9.27
C VAL A 338 7.82 -13.59 -10.08
N TRP A 339 8.88 -13.03 -9.53
CA TRP A 339 9.64 -11.97 -10.19
C TRP A 339 10.47 -12.49 -11.35
N ASP A 340 11.13 -13.65 -11.23
CA ASP A 340 11.87 -14.29 -12.31
C ASP A 340 10.95 -14.54 -13.52
N TRP A 341 9.78 -15.12 -13.29
CA TRP A 341 8.81 -15.33 -14.37
C TRP A 341 8.32 -14.02 -14.99
N TRP A 342 8.11 -12.99 -14.18
CA TRP A 342 7.68 -11.70 -14.68
C TRP A 342 8.78 -10.98 -15.47
N ASP A 343 10.03 -11.04 -15.00
CA ASP A 343 11.18 -10.46 -15.71
C ASP A 343 11.41 -11.13 -17.07
N GLU A 344 11.33 -12.46 -17.13
CA GLU A 344 11.49 -13.23 -18.38
C GLU A 344 10.41 -12.97 -19.41
N ASN A 345 9.17 -12.74 -19.00
CA ASN A 345 8.00 -12.74 -19.88
C ASN A 345 7.30 -11.40 -20.01
N GLY A 346 7.61 -10.45 -19.13
CA GLY A 346 6.97 -9.15 -19.06
C GLY A 346 7.41 -8.20 -20.18
N LYS A 347 6.46 -7.42 -20.68
CA LYS A 347 6.74 -6.32 -21.61
C LYS A 347 7.06 -5.06 -20.84
N MET A 348 7.80 -4.16 -21.48
CA MET A 348 8.07 -2.84 -20.90
C MET A 348 6.78 -2.16 -20.43
N ARG A 349 6.74 -1.72 -19.17
CA ARG A 349 5.60 -1.11 -18.48
C ARG A 349 4.41 -2.04 -18.23
N GLU A 350 4.57 -3.35 -18.36
CA GLU A 350 3.55 -4.35 -18.05
C GLU A 350 3.64 -4.74 -16.56
N ARG A 351 2.54 -4.62 -15.84
CA ARG A 351 2.43 -5.07 -14.44
C ARG A 351 2.20 -6.58 -14.38
N LEU A 352 2.55 -7.19 -13.26
CA LEU A 352 2.39 -8.63 -13.03
C LEU A 352 0.96 -9.12 -13.35
N GLY A 353 -0.08 -8.43 -12.87
CA GLY A 353 -1.47 -8.80 -13.14
C GLY A 353 -1.86 -8.70 -14.61
N GLU A 354 -1.27 -7.77 -15.36
CA GLU A 354 -1.48 -7.64 -16.82
C GLU A 354 -0.80 -8.79 -17.56
N LEU A 355 0.41 -9.18 -17.16
CA LEU A 355 1.11 -10.35 -17.70
C LEU A 355 0.32 -11.64 -17.44
N ILE A 356 -0.17 -11.85 -16.21
CA ILE A 356 -1.02 -13.00 -15.88
C ILE A 356 -2.28 -13.01 -16.76
N GLY A 357 -2.91 -11.85 -16.95
CA GLY A 357 -4.06 -11.73 -17.85
C GLY A 357 -3.73 -12.07 -19.32
N ARG A 358 -2.54 -11.72 -19.78
CA ARG A 358 -2.09 -11.96 -21.16
C ARG A 358 -1.68 -13.41 -21.43
N LEU A 359 -0.94 -14.04 -20.51
CA LEU A 359 -0.41 -15.40 -20.68
C LEU A 359 -1.30 -16.48 -20.05
N GLY A 360 -2.19 -16.08 -19.16
CA GLY A 360 -3.12 -16.95 -18.44
C GLY A 360 -2.59 -17.47 -17.10
N MET A 361 -3.50 -17.62 -16.15
CA MET A 361 -3.21 -18.09 -14.78
C MET A 361 -2.54 -19.47 -14.78
N ARG A 362 -2.91 -20.36 -15.70
CA ARG A 362 -2.30 -21.71 -15.80
C ARG A 362 -0.80 -21.66 -16.11
N ALA A 363 -0.38 -20.76 -17.01
CA ALA A 363 1.04 -20.58 -17.34
C ALA A 363 1.80 -20.03 -16.14
N PHE A 364 1.22 -19.04 -15.44
CA PHE A 364 1.77 -18.49 -14.22
C PHE A 364 1.95 -19.56 -13.13
N LEU A 365 0.90 -20.28 -12.77
CA LEU A 365 0.97 -21.32 -11.72
C LEU A 365 2.03 -22.38 -12.00
N LYS A 366 2.14 -22.81 -13.27
CA LYS A 366 3.15 -23.77 -13.69
C LYS A 366 4.58 -23.21 -13.51
N ALA A 367 4.77 -21.93 -13.82
CA ALA A 367 6.08 -21.29 -13.72
C ALA A 367 6.53 -21.10 -12.26
N VAL A 368 5.59 -20.78 -11.37
CA VAL A 368 5.89 -20.57 -9.94
C VAL A 368 5.71 -21.83 -9.08
N ASP A 369 5.52 -22.98 -9.73
CA ASP A 369 5.33 -24.29 -9.10
C ASP A 369 4.23 -24.32 -8.03
N LEU A 370 3.04 -23.84 -8.41
CA LEU A 370 1.86 -23.84 -7.54
C LEU A 370 0.72 -24.67 -8.17
N PRO A 371 -0.01 -25.47 -7.38
CA PRO A 371 -1.22 -26.13 -7.84
C PRO A 371 -2.37 -25.13 -8.01
N PRO A 372 -3.32 -25.39 -8.90
CA PRO A 372 -4.55 -24.62 -8.93
C PRO A 372 -5.38 -24.87 -7.65
N VAL A 373 -6.00 -23.81 -7.14
CA VAL A 373 -6.94 -23.89 -6.02
C VAL A 373 -8.32 -23.37 -6.44
N PRO A 374 -9.42 -23.79 -5.80
CA PRO A 374 -10.77 -23.37 -6.18
C PRO A 374 -10.96 -21.85 -6.27
N GLN A 375 -10.29 -21.10 -5.43
CA GLN A 375 -10.33 -19.63 -5.38
C GLN A 375 -9.84 -18.92 -6.65
N MET A 376 -9.14 -19.64 -7.55
CA MET A 376 -8.56 -19.08 -8.78
C MET A 376 -9.46 -19.29 -10.02
N ILE A 377 -10.52 -20.05 -9.91
CA ILE A 377 -11.26 -20.56 -11.10
C ILE A 377 -12.00 -19.46 -11.83
N ARG A 378 -12.33 -18.36 -11.16
CA ARG A 378 -13.07 -17.25 -11.78
C ARG A 378 -12.28 -15.96 -11.80
N ALA A 379 -12.80 -14.99 -12.56
CA ALA A 379 -12.29 -13.63 -12.57
C ALA A 379 -12.17 -13.05 -11.13
N PRO A 380 -11.31 -12.04 -10.92
CA PRO A 380 -11.13 -11.43 -9.61
C PRO A 380 -12.47 -11.04 -9.00
N ARG A 381 -12.62 -11.33 -7.72
CA ARG A 381 -13.85 -11.09 -6.98
C ARG A 381 -13.74 -9.87 -6.10
N ALA A 382 -14.87 -9.32 -5.74
CA ALA A 382 -14.95 -8.30 -4.71
C ALA A 382 -14.46 -8.82 -3.34
N ASN A 383 -14.66 -10.10 -3.07
CA ASN A 383 -14.17 -10.76 -1.86
C ASN A 383 -13.21 -11.93 -2.22
N PRO A 384 -11.89 -11.77 -2.03
CA PRO A 384 -10.91 -12.81 -2.34
C PRO A 384 -10.95 -14.00 -1.38
N TYR A 385 -11.64 -13.89 -0.26
CA TYR A 385 -11.77 -14.95 0.76
C TYR A 385 -13.00 -15.83 0.56
N TYR A 386 -13.84 -15.52 -0.41
CA TYR A 386 -14.99 -16.37 -0.73
C TYR A 386 -14.54 -17.62 -1.47
N PHE A 387 -14.76 -18.78 -0.90
CA PHE A 387 -14.44 -20.07 -1.47
C PHE A 387 -15.69 -20.61 -2.19
N TRP A 388 -15.56 -20.86 -3.49
CA TRP A 388 -16.65 -21.45 -4.25
C TRP A 388 -16.81 -22.93 -3.91
N ASP A 389 -18.06 -23.37 -3.82
CA ASP A 389 -18.37 -24.80 -3.82
C ASP A 389 -17.88 -25.41 -5.15
N PRO A 390 -17.12 -26.53 -5.13
CA PRO A 390 -16.68 -27.22 -6.33
C PRO A 390 -17.83 -27.66 -7.25
N GLU A 391 -19.02 -27.93 -6.71
CA GLU A 391 -20.19 -28.29 -7.51
C GLU A 391 -20.80 -27.06 -8.21
N GLU A 392 -20.84 -25.93 -7.57
CA GLU A 392 -21.31 -24.65 -8.11
C GLU A 392 -20.44 -24.22 -9.32
N VAL A 393 -19.12 -24.46 -9.22
CA VAL A 393 -18.19 -24.21 -10.31
C VAL A 393 -18.45 -25.09 -11.51
N ARG A 394 -18.78 -26.38 -11.30
CA ARG A 394 -19.08 -27.32 -12.38
C ARG A 394 -20.38 -27.01 -13.12
N GLN A 395 -21.37 -26.41 -12.44
CA GLN A 395 -22.65 -26.07 -13.04
C GLN A 395 -22.63 -24.78 -13.87
N ASN A 396 -21.67 -23.89 -13.62
CA ASN A 396 -21.61 -22.55 -14.21
C ASN A 396 -20.36 -22.32 -15.08
N GLY A 397 -19.53 -23.35 -15.30
CA GLY A 397 -18.26 -23.31 -16.07
C GLY A 397 -18.38 -23.64 -17.54
#